data_7ed3eb6d35f4fb0259f60739f17df91a
#
_entry.id   7ed3eb6d35f4fb0259f60739f17df91a
#
_cell.length_a   1.000
_cell.length_b   1.000
_cell.length_c   1.000
_cell.angle_alpha   90.00
_cell.angle_beta   90.00
_cell.angle_gamma   90.00
#
_symmetry.space_group_name_H-M   'P 1'
#
loop_
_entity.id
_entity.type
_entity.pdbx_description
1 polymer ?
#
loop_
_entity_poly.entity_id
_entity_poly.type
_entity_poly.pdbx_seq_one_letter_code
_entity_poly.pdbx_strand_id
1 'polypeptide(L)'
;ACTSWKRIDAPDISPTGRWVTYRISLMEYNPASKEEKKLHLFDSRTRKEILLNGDIERLEFYNNDQGAFYRLADSAGVMKTFLLSLPSGVKTEWKHKEAFRPVEGTPYSISVTNVSKDTVNHVPAFNRLVVRHLKTEVAFHIDSIGYHTLYDGGRSILFIRKKSDRNELCYGPLAGPYKTLYQSSVKSEPSSYSFNEKEMIGEFSVNDSLWYAFSLKKPGCNLLFDRKEIVLPDGMSVGRIDLSKSHNFLILELRDSQQISRRREESEKKPDKSFELELWTWNEMEVPTLQRGGRYRQDKSVTYIYDIFSK
;
A
#
# COMPACT_ATOMS: atom_id res chain seq x y z
N ALA A 1 20.98 -10.78 47.11
CA ALA A 1 21.21 -10.63 45.69
C ALA A 1 19.85 -10.45 44.98
N CYS A 2 19.63 -9.34 44.30
CA CYS A 2 18.38 -9.06 43.61
C CYS A 2 18.34 -9.80 42.26
N THR A 3 18.21 -11.14 42.30
CA THR A 3 18.16 -11.97 41.09
C THR A 3 16.79 -12.02 40.40
N SER A 4 15.84 -11.17 40.80
CA SER A 4 14.45 -11.25 40.34
C SER A 4 13.90 -9.94 39.75
N TRP A 5 14.74 -8.99 39.42
CA TRP A 5 14.26 -7.75 38.80
C TRP A 5 13.78 -8.03 37.38
N LYS A 6 12.54 -7.62 37.09
CA LYS A 6 11.89 -7.75 35.78
C LYS A 6 11.74 -6.38 35.16
N ARG A 7 11.89 -6.32 33.85
CA ARG A 7 11.60 -5.12 33.05
C ARG A 7 10.47 -5.40 32.08
N ILE A 8 9.76 -4.34 31.73
CA ILE A 8 8.78 -4.36 30.65
C ILE A 8 9.51 -4.01 29.36
N ASP A 9 9.42 -4.89 28.38
CA ASP A 9 10.02 -4.74 27.07
C ASP A 9 8.94 -4.57 26.00
N ALA A 10 9.26 -3.78 24.97
CA ALA A 10 8.45 -3.57 23.77
C ALA A 10 6.98 -3.28 24.07
N PRO A 11 6.66 -2.27 24.91
CA PRO A 11 5.28 -1.88 25.13
C PRO A 11 4.71 -1.28 23.85
N ASP A 12 3.48 -1.68 23.49
CA ASP A 12 2.72 -1.12 22.37
C ASP A 12 1.27 -0.91 22.80
N ILE A 13 0.59 0.07 22.20
CA ILE A 13 -0.77 0.46 22.58
C ILE A 13 -1.66 0.32 21.34
N SER A 14 -2.83 -0.28 21.53
CA SER A 14 -3.82 -0.41 20.46
C SER A 14 -4.34 0.95 19.96
N PRO A 15 -4.85 1.04 18.72
CA PRO A 15 -5.36 2.28 18.14
C PRO A 15 -6.41 3.02 19.00
N THR A 16 -7.25 2.30 19.74
CA THR A 16 -8.24 2.92 20.65
C THR A 16 -7.68 3.27 22.04
N GLY A 17 -6.43 2.90 22.32
CA GLY A 17 -5.81 3.09 23.65
C GLY A 17 -6.33 2.13 24.75
N ARG A 18 -7.17 1.17 24.39
CA ARG A 18 -7.75 0.22 25.35
C ARG A 18 -6.78 -0.89 25.74
N TRP A 19 -6.05 -1.43 24.79
CA TRP A 19 -5.17 -2.59 24.98
C TRP A 19 -3.72 -2.18 25.00
N VAL A 20 -2.96 -2.76 25.91
CA VAL A 20 -1.49 -2.60 25.98
C VAL A 20 -0.86 -3.96 25.85
N THR A 21 0.07 -4.10 24.90
CA THR A 21 0.91 -5.29 24.77
C THR A 21 2.28 -5.02 25.36
N TYR A 22 2.87 -6.01 26.01
CA TYR A 22 4.23 -5.92 26.54
C TYR A 22 4.80 -7.32 26.80
N ARG A 23 6.10 -7.36 26.97
CA ARG A 23 6.82 -8.56 27.45
C ARG A 23 7.45 -8.27 28.79
N ILE A 24 7.63 -9.31 29.56
CA ILE A 24 8.38 -9.25 30.82
C ILE A 24 9.64 -10.07 30.64
N SER A 25 10.80 -9.46 30.83
CA SER A 25 12.10 -10.14 30.82
C SER A 25 12.85 -9.94 32.13
N LEU A 26 13.73 -10.85 32.47
CA LEU A 26 14.65 -10.67 33.60
C LEU A 26 15.69 -9.59 33.23
N MET A 27 16.07 -8.74 34.18
CA MET A 27 17.09 -7.72 33.96
C MET A 27 18.49 -8.32 33.76
N GLU A 28 18.74 -9.48 34.35
CA GLU A 28 19.99 -10.21 34.13
C GLU A 28 19.80 -11.21 32.97
N TYR A 29 20.51 -10.99 31.88
CA TYR A 29 20.52 -11.91 30.74
C TYR A 29 21.24 -13.20 31.15
N ASN A 30 20.49 -14.28 31.34
CA ASN A 30 21.04 -15.63 31.45
C ASN A 30 20.77 -16.39 30.14
N PRO A 31 21.79 -16.58 29.27
CA PRO A 31 21.61 -17.26 28.00
C PRO A 31 21.20 -18.74 28.15
N ALA A 32 21.40 -19.33 29.34
CA ALA A 32 20.98 -20.69 29.64
C ALA A 32 19.53 -20.80 30.13
N SER A 33 18.86 -19.69 30.49
CA SER A 33 17.45 -19.70 30.86
C SER A 33 16.61 -19.78 29.59
N LYS A 34 15.93 -20.89 29.38
CA LYS A 34 14.84 -21.02 28.40
C LYS A 34 13.60 -20.28 28.97
N GLU A 35 13.67 -18.94 29.05
CA GLU A 35 12.48 -18.20 29.41
C GLU A 35 11.41 -18.44 28.32
N GLU A 36 10.24 -18.87 28.76
CA GLU A 36 9.09 -18.93 27.85
C GLU A 36 8.78 -17.53 27.38
N LYS A 37 8.95 -17.28 26.09
CA LYS A 37 8.58 -16.02 25.47
C LYS A 37 7.07 -15.87 25.54
N LYS A 38 6.60 -14.94 26.40
CA LYS A 38 5.20 -14.65 26.61
C LYS A 38 4.92 -13.21 26.21
N LEU A 39 3.83 -13.01 25.46
CA LEU A 39 3.32 -11.68 25.17
C LEU A 39 2.09 -11.44 26.08
N HIS A 40 2.15 -10.39 26.86
CA HIS A 40 1.09 -9.94 27.72
C HIS A 40 0.19 -8.98 26.96
N LEU A 41 -1.11 -9.16 27.06
CA LEU A 41 -2.13 -8.29 26.48
C LEU A 41 -3.06 -7.82 27.60
N PHE A 42 -2.93 -6.57 28.01
CA PHE A 42 -3.63 -5.97 29.15
C PHE A 42 -4.78 -5.06 28.68
N ASP A 43 -5.98 -5.31 29.20
CA ASP A 43 -7.15 -4.43 29.01
C ASP A 43 -7.16 -3.32 30.08
N SER A 44 -6.87 -2.09 29.68
CA SER A 44 -6.83 -0.93 30.59
C SER A 44 -8.17 -0.61 31.26
N ARG A 45 -9.29 -1.00 30.66
CA ARG A 45 -10.65 -0.77 31.20
C ARG A 45 -11.05 -1.78 32.25
N THR A 46 -10.84 -3.08 31.93
CA THR A 46 -11.26 -4.17 32.84
C THR A 46 -10.15 -4.62 33.78
N ARG A 47 -8.90 -4.15 33.54
CA ARG A 47 -7.68 -4.58 34.24
C ARG A 47 -7.42 -6.08 34.16
N LYS A 48 -7.95 -6.73 33.12
CA LYS A 48 -7.73 -8.13 32.84
C LYS A 48 -6.55 -8.29 31.89
N GLU A 49 -5.88 -9.41 32.02
CA GLU A 49 -4.75 -9.77 31.20
C GLU A 49 -5.01 -11.08 30.44
N ILE A 50 -4.59 -11.10 29.18
CA ILE A 50 -4.55 -12.29 28.34
C ILE A 50 -3.08 -12.61 28.10
N LEU A 51 -2.69 -13.84 28.37
CA LEU A 51 -1.32 -14.30 28.18
C LEU A 51 -1.23 -15.14 26.92
N LEU A 52 -0.35 -14.74 25.99
CA LEU A 52 -0.11 -15.44 24.76
C LEU A 52 1.27 -16.10 24.82
N ASN A 53 1.30 -17.44 24.68
CA ASN A 53 2.53 -18.21 24.69
C ASN A 53 3.14 -18.31 23.29
N GLY A 54 4.47 -18.29 23.23
CA GLY A 54 5.25 -18.46 22.01
C GLY A 54 6.04 -17.22 21.61
N ASP A 55 6.88 -17.37 20.60
CA ASP A 55 7.71 -16.30 20.06
C ASP A 55 6.91 -15.41 19.12
N ILE A 56 5.99 -14.64 19.67
CA ILE A 56 5.12 -13.72 18.92
C ILE A 56 5.88 -12.41 18.75
N GLU A 57 6.39 -12.16 17.54
CA GLU A 57 7.14 -10.93 17.26
C GLU A 57 6.28 -9.68 17.41
N ARG A 58 5.07 -9.73 16.85
CA ARG A 58 4.13 -8.62 16.81
C ARG A 58 2.69 -9.09 16.88
N LEU A 59 1.87 -8.34 17.60
CA LEU A 59 0.42 -8.48 17.62
C LEU A 59 -0.17 -7.22 16.98
N GLU A 60 -1.06 -7.39 16.01
CA GLU A 60 -1.71 -6.30 15.29
C GLU A 60 -3.20 -6.30 15.61
N PHE A 61 -3.73 -5.12 15.91
CA PHE A 61 -5.15 -4.94 16.21
C PHE A 61 -5.95 -4.66 14.93
N TYR A 62 -7.23 -5.02 14.94
CA TYR A 62 -8.14 -4.73 13.85
C TYR A 62 -9.57 -4.46 14.34
N ASN A 63 -10.39 -3.87 13.48
CA ASN A 63 -11.81 -3.59 13.71
C ASN A 63 -12.03 -2.83 15.04
N ASN A 64 -11.34 -1.68 15.20
CA ASN A 64 -11.42 -0.85 16.41
C ASN A 64 -11.18 -1.65 17.70
N ASP A 65 -10.13 -2.45 17.74
CA ASP A 65 -9.73 -3.29 18.88
C ASP A 65 -10.75 -4.38 19.28
N GLN A 66 -11.67 -4.76 18.38
CA GLN A 66 -12.53 -5.92 18.62
C GLN A 66 -11.80 -7.24 18.43
N GLY A 67 -10.67 -7.20 17.75
CA GLY A 67 -9.78 -8.33 17.54
C GLY A 67 -8.34 -7.94 17.38
N ALA A 68 -7.49 -8.94 17.52
CA ALA A 68 -6.08 -8.85 17.20
C ALA A 68 -5.64 -10.11 16.43
N PHE A 69 -4.50 -10.03 15.75
CA PHE A 69 -3.91 -11.21 15.12
C PHE A 69 -2.40 -11.21 15.29
N TYR A 70 -1.83 -12.38 15.20
CA TYR A 70 -0.39 -12.58 15.27
C TYR A 70 0.03 -13.80 14.46
N ARG A 71 1.31 -13.90 14.17
CA ARG A 71 1.91 -15.05 13.51
C ARG A 71 2.79 -15.81 14.46
N LEU A 72 2.75 -17.12 14.36
CA LEU A 72 3.57 -18.02 15.17
C LEU A 72 4.00 -19.21 14.30
N ALA A 73 5.26 -19.58 14.36
CA ALA A 73 5.76 -20.80 13.75
C ALA A 73 5.27 -22.03 14.53
N ASP A 74 4.80 -23.03 13.81
CA ASP A 74 4.52 -24.34 14.43
C ASP A 74 5.80 -25.14 14.65
N SER A 75 5.67 -26.37 15.17
CA SER A 75 6.81 -27.25 15.45
C SER A 75 7.64 -27.65 14.21
N ALA A 76 7.05 -27.52 13.02
CA ALA A 76 7.70 -27.73 11.74
C ALA A 76 8.32 -26.44 11.15
N GLY A 77 8.23 -25.31 11.85
CA GLY A 77 8.70 -24.01 11.38
C GLY A 77 7.76 -23.30 10.40
N VAL A 78 6.56 -23.82 10.20
CA VAL A 78 5.56 -23.22 9.29
C VAL A 78 4.84 -22.09 10.02
N MET A 79 4.87 -20.90 9.43
CA MET A 79 4.20 -19.72 9.99
C MET A 79 2.68 -19.84 9.85
N LYS A 80 2.00 -19.81 10.98
CA LYS A 80 0.52 -19.80 11.07
C LYS A 80 0.04 -18.46 11.58
N THR A 81 -1.11 -18.02 11.10
CA THR A 81 -1.78 -16.81 11.56
C THR A 81 -2.89 -17.19 12.54
N PHE A 82 -2.91 -16.53 13.67
CA PHE A 82 -3.95 -16.72 14.70
C PHE A 82 -4.71 -15.43 14.91
N LEU A 83 -6.03 -15.56 14.97
CA LEU A 83 -6.96 -14.48 15.30
C LEU A 83 -7.33 -14.58 16.77
N LEU A 84 -7.39 -13.44 17.43
CA LEU A 84 -7.78 -13.32 18.83
C LEU A 84 -9.02 -12.41 18.92
N SER A 85 -10.14 -12.96 19.35
CA SER A 85 -11.34 -12.16 19.65
C SER A 85 -11.18 -11.43 20.96
N LEU A 86 -11.42 -10.13 20.98
CA LEU A 86 -11.32 -9.30 22.18
C LEU A 86 -12.70 -8.83 22.65
N PRO A 87 -13.00 -8.79 23.96
CA PRO A 87 -12.11 -9.09 25.09
C PRO A 87 -12.11 -10.56 25.53
N SER A 88 -12.77 -11.47 24.81
CA SER A 88 -12.95 -12.87 25.26
C SER A 88 -11.64 -13.67 25.32
N GLY A 89 -10.63 -13.27 24.55
CA GLY A 89 -9.37 -14.02 24.45
C GLY A 89 -9.47 -15.30 23.63
N VAL A 90 -10.59 -15.52 22.92
CA VAL A 90 -10.78 -16.74 22.10
C VAL A 90 -9.84 -16.68 20.92
N LYS A 91 -8.99 -17.71 20.81
CA LYS A 91 -8.00 -17.89 19.74
C LYS A 91 -8.54 -18.80 18.66
N THR A 92 -8.38 -18.39 17.39
CA THR A 92 -8.77 -19.16 16.21
C THR A 92 -7.64 -19.14 15.19
N GLU A 93 -7.31 -20.28 14.58
CA GLU A 93 -6.34 -20.34 13.49
C GLU A 93 -6.99 -19.90 12.17
N TRP A 94 -6.29 -19.02 11.43
CA TRP A 94 -6.69 -18.64 10.07
C TRP A 94 -6.36 -19.77 9.10
N LYS A 95 -7.36 -20.50 8.66
CA LYS A 95 -7.20 -21.72 7.83
C LYS A 95 -7.30 -21.46 6.32
N HIS A 96 -7.49 -20.20 5.92
CA HIS A 96 -7.63 -19.87 4.51
C HIS A 96 -6.27 -19.75 3.82
N LYS A 97 -6.22 -20.08 2.51
CA LYS A 97 -4.99 -20.02 1.71
C LYS A 97 -4.50 -18.59 1.49
N GLU A 98 -5.42 -17.63 1.45
CA GLU A 98 -5.10 -16.22 1.31
C GLU A 98 -4.50 -15.64 2.60
N ALA A 99 -3.58 -14.67 2.45
CA ALA A 99 -3.01 -13.96 3.57
C ALA A 99 -4.09 -13.17 4.33
N PHE A 100 -4.04 -13.20 5.66
CA PHE A 100 -4.89 -12.37 6.49
C PHE A 100 -4.40 -10.92 6.44
N ARG A 101 -5.25 -10.02 5.95
CA ARG A 101 -5.00 -8.56 5.88
C ARG A 101 -6.30 -7.85 6.24
N PRO A 102 -6.52 -7.57 7.53
CA PRO A 102 -7.74 -6.90 7.98
C PRO A 102 -7.79 -5.47 7.44
N VAL A 103 -8.99 -5.03 7.13
CA VAL A 103 -9.27 -3.64 6.75
C VAL A 103 -9.75 -2.91 7.98
N GLU A 104 -8.99 -1.89 8.41
CA GLU A 104 -9.26 -1.14 9.62
C GLU A 104 -10.68 -0.53 9.62
N GLY A 105 -11.35 -0.58 10.76
CA GLY A 105 -12.72 -0.06 10.91
C GLY A 105 -13.81 -0.84 10.19
N THR A 106 -13.49 -2.01 9.62
CA THR A 106 -14.44 -2.87 8.91
C THR A 106 -14.38 -4.32 9.40
N PRO A 107 -15.45 -5.11 9.20
CA PRO A 107 -15.44 -6.54 9.53
C PRO A 107 -14.83 -7.40 8.41
N TYR A 108 -13.95 -6.86 7.56
CA TYR A 108 -13.41 -7.56 6.40
C TYR A 108 -11.90 -7.72 6.45
N SER A 109 -11.42 -8.78 5.83
CA SER A 109 -10.03 -8.97 5.43
C SER A 109 -9.96 -8.99 3.91
N ILE A 110 -8.91 -8.41 3.34
CA ILE A 110 -8.65 -8.42 1.90
C ILE A 110 -7.30 -9.05 1.58
N SER A 111 -7.23 -9.74 0.45
CA SER A 111 -5.98 -10.26 -0.07
C SER A 111 -6.03 -10.38 -1.59
N VAL A 112 -4.90 -10.21 -2.24
CA VAL A 112 -4.76 -10.49 -3.67
C VAL A 112 -4.10 -11.85 -3.84
N THR A 113 -4.75 -12.71 -4.60
CA THR A 113 -4.24 -14.04 -4.93
C THR A 113 -4.02 -14.13 -6.44
N ASN A 114 -2.94 -14.79 -6.84
CA ASN A 114 -2.71 -15.09 -8.25
C ASN A 114 -3.43 -16.41 -8.60
N VAL A 115 -4.31 -16.36 -9.58
CA VAL A 115 -4.98 -17.54 -10.13
C VAL A 115 -4.17 -17.98 -11.33
N SER A 116 -3.59 -19.18 -11.24
CA SER A 116 -2.76 -19.76 -12.30
C SER A 116 -3.56 -19.97 -13.60
N LYS A 117 -2.86 -19.95 -14.71
CA LYS A 117 -3.45 -20.31 -16.02
C LYS A 117 -4.02 -21.72 -15.96
N ASP A 118 -5.28 -21.85 -16.37
CA ASP A 118 -5.88 -23.16 -16.62
C ASP A 118 -5.78 -23.47 -18.10
N THR A 119 -4.92 -24.43 -18.44
CA THR A 119 -4.66 -24.82 -19.82
C THR A 119 -5.80 -25.68 -20.41
N VAL A 120 -6.54 -26.35 -19.57
CA VAL A 120 -7.67 -27.22 -19.99
C VAL A 120 -8.87 -26.36 -20.39
N ASN A 121 -9.20 -25.34 -19.58
CA ASN A 121 -10.33 -24.46 -19.82
C ASN A 121 -9.95 -23.16 -20.53
N HIS A 122 -8.72 -23.03 -21.01
CA HIS A 122 -8.19 -21.83 -21.68
C HIS A 122 -8.33 -20.53 -20.88
N VAL A 123 -8.34 -20.61 -19.55
CA VAL A 123 -8.42 -19.42 -18.67
C VAL A 123 -7.03 -18.86 -18.47
N PRO A 124 -6.76 -17.61 -18.85
CA PRO A 124 -5.45 -16.97 -18.60
C PRO A 124 -5.22 -16.76 -17.12
N ALA A 125 -3.96 -16.67 -16.70
CA ALA A 125 -3.63 -16.27 -15.34
C ALA A 125 -4.14 -14.85 -15.04
N PHE A 126 -4.68 -14.63 -13.85
CA PHE A 126 -5.16 -13.33 -13.41
C PHE A 126 -5.03 -13.16 -11.90
N ASN A 127 -5.05 -11.91 -11.45
CA ASN A 127 -5.11 -11.60 -10.05
C ASN A 127 -6.58 -11.54 -9.58
N ARG A 128 -6.85 -12.14 -8.45
CA ARG A 128 -8.15 -12.14 -7.77
C ARG A 128 -8.03 -11.41 -6.44
N LEU A 129 -8.88 -10.42 -6.22
CA LEU A 129 -9.08 -9.86 -4.88
C LEU A 129 -10.11 -10.69 -4.15
N VAL A 130 -9.75 -11.18 -2.98
CA VAL A 130 -10.63 -11.89 -2.06
C VAL A 130 -10.98 -10.94 -0.93
N VAL A 131 -12.26 -10.66 -0.76
CA VAL A 131 -12.82 -9.89 0.35
C VAL A 131 -13.56 -10.86 1.24
N ARG A 132 -13.07 -11.10 2.45
CA ARG A 132 -13.67 -12.08 3.38
C ARG A 132 -14.21 -11.38 4.62
N HIS A 133 -15.47 -11.69 4.94
CA HIS A 133 -16.08 -11.21 6.17
C HIS A 133 -15.58 -12.03 7.36
N LEU A 134 -14.99 -11.38 8.36
CA LEU A 134 -14.26 -12.02 9.47
C LEU A 134 -15.12 -12.89 10.38
N LYS A 135 -16.40 -12.54 10.53
CA LYS A 135 -17.31 -13.29 11.43
C LYS A 135 -18.03 -14.43 10.73
N THR A 136 -18.48 -14.20 9.48
CA THR A 136 -19.28 -15.21 8.74
C THR A 136 -18.44 -16.06 7.82
N GLU A 137 -17.16 -15.70 7.62
CA GLU A 137 -16.21 -16.33 6.70
C GLU A 137 -16.65 -16.31 5.22
N VAL A 138 -17.76 -15.66 4.90
CA VAL A 138 -18.22 -15.49 3.51
C VAL A 138 -17.20 -14.67 2.73
N ALA A 139 -16.79 -15.19 1.57
CA ALA A 139 -15.86 -14.53 0.68
C ALA A 139 -16.52 -13.99 -0.58
N PHE A 140 -16.18 -12.76 -0.95
CA PHE A 140 -16.51 -12.14 -2.23
C PHE A 140 -15.25 -12.08 -3.08
N HIS A 141 -15.39 -12.37 -4.37
CA HIS A 141 -14.27 -12.41 -5.29
C HIS A 141 -14.40 -11.35 -6.38
N ILE A 142 -13.31 -10.65 -6.64
CA ILE A 142 -13.20 -9.73 -7.78
C ILE A 142 -12.08 -10.26 -8.65
N ASP A 143 -12.45 -10.85 -9.79
CA ASP A 143 -11.50 -11.45 -10.72
C ASP A 143 -10.90 -10.41 -11.67
N SER A 144 -9.71 -10.73 -12.16
CA SER A 144 -8.97 -9.93 -13.13
C SER A 144 -8.69 -8.50 -12.63
N ILE A 145 -8.37 -8.39 -11.34
CA ILE A 145 -8.07 -7.11 -10.75
C ILE A 145 -6.66 -6.63 -11.15
N GLY A 146 -6.57 -5.38 -11.57
CA GLY A 146 -5.32 -4.66 -11.73
C GLY A 146 -4.96 -3.88 -10.46
N TYR A 147 -5.05 -2.57 -10.54
CA TYR A 147 -4.88 -1.67 -9.40
C TYR A 147 -6.13 -1.66 -8.51
N HIS A 148 -5.95 -1.46 -7.21
CA HIS A 148 -7.05 -1.19 -6.29
C HIS A 148 -6.61 -0.29 -5.15
N THR A 149 -7.53 0.50 -4.63
CA THR A 149 -7.36 1.30 -3.42
C THR A 149 -8.64 1.31 -2.60
N LEU A 150 -8.46 1.40 -1.29
CA LEU A 150 -9.56 1.50 -0.34
C LEU A 150 -9.76 2.97 0.06
N TYR A 151 -11.00 3.35 0.34
CA TYR A 151 -11.37 4.67 0.85
C TYR A 151 -12.63 4.58 1.70
N ASP A 152 -13.07 5.70 2.26
CA ASP A 152 -14.14 5.78 3.26
C ASP A 152 -13.83 4.86 4.47
N GLY A 153 -12.59 4.97 4.99
CA GLY A 153 -12.14 4.11 6.08
C GLY A 153 -12.19 2.61 5.74
N GLY A 154 -11.95 2.25 4.48
CA GLY A 154 -11.93 0.86 4.01
C GLY A 154 -13.30 0.28 3.67
N ARG A 155 -14.40 1.06 3.77
CA ARG A 155 -15.75 0.59 3.47
C ARG A 155 -16.03 0.46 1.98
N SER A 156 -15.28 1.18 1.18
CA SER A 156 -15.44 1.26 -0.27
C SER A 156 -14.12 0.97 -0.97
N ILE A 157 -14.22 0.54 -2.22
CA ILE A 157 -13.09 0.18 -3.07
C ILE A 157 -13.24 0.80 -4.45
N LEU A 158 -12.12 1.35 -4.96
CA LEU A 158 -11.91 1.72 -6.35
C LEU A 158 -10.91 0.73 -6.95
N PHE A 159 -11.20 0.19 -8.11
CA PHE A 159 -10.31 -0.80 -8.73
C PHE A 159 -10.44 -0.83 -10.24
N ILE A 160 -9.39 -1.34 -10.90
CA ILE A 160 -9.44 -1.68 -12.32
C ILE A 160 -9.74 -3.16 -12.46
N ARG A 161 -10.72 -3.46 -13.30
CA ARG A 161 -11.01 -4.81 -13.78
C ARG A 161 -10.50 -4.94 -15.21
N LYS A 162 -9.60 -5.90 -15.44
CA LYS A 162 -9.05 -6.21 -16.77
C LYS A 162 -9.89 -7.32 -17.41
N LYS A 163 -10.64 -6.98 -18.45
CA LYS A 163 -11.38 -7.95 -19.27
C LYS A 163 -10.59 -8.25 -20.54
N SER A 164 -11.00 -9.27 -21.28
CA SER A 164 -10.36 -9.66 -22.55
C SER A 164 -10.44 -8.60 -23.66
N ASP A 165 -11.51 -7.80 -23.63
CA ASP A 165 -11.84 -6.79 -24.63
C ASP A 165 -11.66 -5.34 -24.15
N ARG A 166 -11.60 -5.11 -22.83
CA ARG A 166 -11.54 -3.76 -22.26
C ARG A 166 -11.02 -3.75 -20.83
N ASN A 167 -10.63 -2.57 -20.37
CA ASN A 167 -10.38 -2.27 -18.97
C ASN A 167 -11.54 -1.45 -18.40
N GLU A 168 -11.95 -1.71 -17.18
CA GLU A 168 -13.03 -1.02 -16.47
C GLU A 168 -12.51 -0.42 -15.17
N LEU A 169 -12.71 0.88 -14.96
CA LEU A 169 -12.55 1.50 -13.66
C LEU A 169 -13.85 1.34 -12.89
N CYS A 170 -13.83 0.61 -11.80
CA CYS A 170 -14.99 0.24 -11.01
C CYS A 170 -14.89 0.79 -9.59
N TYR A 171 -16.05 1.04 -9.00
CA TYR A 171 -16.21 1.58 -7.67
C TYR A 171 -17.43 1.01 -6.96
N GLY A 172 -17.36 0.87 -5.65
CA GLY A 172 -18.51 0.51 -4.83
C GLY A 172 -18.13 0.11 -3.41
N PRO A 173 -19.12 -0.33 -2.62
CA PRO A 173 -18.87 -0.92 -1.31
C PRO A 173 -17.89 -2.08 -1.41
N LEU A 174 -17.09 -2.32 -0.36
CA LEU A 174 -16.05 -3.37 -0.36
C LEU A 174 -16.62 -4.76 -0.70
N ALA A 175 -17.83 -5.08 -0.26
CA ALA A 175 -18.53 -6.32 -0.57
C ALA A 175 -19.47 -6.25 -1.79
N GLY A 176 -19.43 -5.18 -2.60
CA GLY A 176 -20.30 -4.95 -3.76
C GLY A 176 -21.69 -4.41 -3.39
N PRO A 177 -22.54 -4.09 -4.38
CA PRO A 177 -22.29 -4.16 -5.82
C PRO A 177 -21.37 -3.03 -6.32
N TYR A 178 -20.74 -3.24 -7.50
CA TYR A 178 -19.79 -2.30 -8.08
C TYR A 178 -20.40 -1.59 -9.29
N LYS A 179 -20.10 -0.30 -9.43
CA LYS A 179 -20.47 0.53 -10.59
C LYS A 179 -19.24 0.75 -11.46
N THR A 180 -19.40 0.68 -12.77
CA THR A 180 -18.37 1.06 -13.72
C THR A 180 -18.42 2.58 -13.93
N LEU A 181 -17.29 3.24 -13.66
CA LEU A 181 -17.11 4.69 -13.84
C LEU A 181 -16.59 5.01 -15.23
N TYR A 182 -15.67 4.18 -15.75
CA TYR A 182 -15.00 4.39 -17.02
C TYR A 182 -14.69 3.06 -17.69
N GLN A 183 -14.67 3.06 -19.02
CA GLN A 183 -14.26 1.93 -19.84
C GLN A 183 -13.25 2.39 -20.90
N SER A 184 -12.20 1.63 -21.07
CA SER A 184 -11.19 1.86 -22.11
C SER A 184 -10.89 0.57 -22.88
N SER A 185 -10.24 0.69 -24.04
CA SER A 185 -9.73 -0.49 -24.75
C SER A 185 -8.66 -1.20 -23.94
N VAL A 186 -8.38 -2.47 -24.26
CA VAL A 186 -7.33 -3.28 -23.58
C VAL A 186 -5.94 -2.60 -23.64
N LYS A 187 -5.66 -1.88 -24.74
CA LYS A 187 -4.39 -1.18 -24.93
C LYS A 187 -4.26 0.13 -24.13
N SER A 188 -5.34 0.57 -23.50
CA SER A 188 -5.45 1.86 -22.81
C SER A 188 -5.81 1.62 -21.35
N GLU A 189 -4.83 1.23 -20.55
CA GLU A 189 -5.05 0.98 -19.11
C GLU A 189 -5.06 2.30 -18.35
N PRO A 190 -6.10 2.54 -17.52
CA PRO A 190 -6.07 3.64 -16.56
C PRO A 190 -4.90 3.48 -15.59
N SER A 191 -4.20 4.58 -15.31
CA SER A 191 -3.03 4.66 -14.43
C SER A 191 -3.03 5.97 -13.63
N SER A 192 -2.06 6.14 -12.73
CA SER A 192 -1.84 7.38 -11.98
C SER A 192 -3.10 7.92 -11.29
N TYR A 193 -3.60 7.15 -10.33
CA TYR A 193 -4.82 7.51 -9.59
C TYR A 193 -4.54 8.47 -8.44
N SER A 194 -5.39 9.49 -8.32
CA SER A 194 -5.51 10.30 -7.12
C SER A 194 -6.98 10.39 -6.72
N PHE A 195 -7.26 10.42 -5.44
CA PHE A 195 -8.62 10.48 -4.93
C PHE A 195 -8.70 11.32 -3.66
N ASN A 196 -9.59 12.31 -3.67
CA ASN A 196 -9.91 13.13 -2.51
C ASN A 196 -11.19 12.60 -1.86
N GLU A 197 -11.04 11.91 -0.72
CA GLU A 197 -12.16 11.31 0.00
C GLU A 197 -13.18 12.32 0.49
N LYS A 198 -12.76 13.52 0.91
CA LYS A 198 -13.67 14.56 1.44
C LYS A 198 -14.62 15.09 0.37
N GLU A 199 -14.09 15.29 -0.83
CA GLU A 199 -14.85 15.81 -1.95
C GLU A 199 -15.52 14.72 -2.77
N MET A 200 -15.09 13.46 -2.60
CA MET A 200 -15.54 12.32 -3.40
C MET A 200 -15.26 12.50 -4.88
N ILE A 201 -14.13 13.13 -5.18
CA ILE A 201 -13.64 13.38 -6.54
C ILE A 201 -12.28 12.72 -6.70
N GLY A 202 -12.07 12.09 -7.82
CA GLY A 202 -10.79 11.49 -8.16
C GLY A 202 -10.40 11.78 -9.59
N GLU A 203 -9.17 11.45 -9.90
CA GLU A 203 -8.57 11.58 -11.21
C GLU A 203 -7.76 10.33 -11.57
N PHE A 204 -7.60 10.11 -12.86
CA PHE A 204 -6.73 9.08 -13.41
C PHE A 204 -6.27 9.48 -14.79
N SER A 205 -5.13 8.94 -15.19
CA SER A 205 -4.65 9.05 -16.57
C SER A 205 -4.90 7.79 -17.37
N VAL A 206 -4.91 7.93 -18.68
CA VAL A 206 -4.94 6.81 -19.63
C VAL A 206 -3.79 6.98 -20.59
N ASN A 207 -2.90 5.98 -20.64
CA ASN A 207 -1.68 5.99 -21.46
C ASN A 207 -0.77 7.21 -21.21
N ASP A 208 -0.78 7.76 -19.98
CA ASP A 208 -0.06 8.98 -19.60
C ASP A 208 -0.31 10.18 -20.52
N SER A 209 -1.42 10.17 -21.23
CA SER A 209 -1.76 11.16 -22.26
C SER A 209 -3.10 11.83 -22.02
N LEU A 210 -4.09 11.08 -21.58
CA LEU A 210 -5.43 11.56 -21.33
C LEU A 210 -5.70 11.56 -19.83
N TRP A 211 -6.15 12.70 -19.31
CA TRP A 211 -6.48 12.85 -17.90
C TRP A 211 -7.95 13.06 -17.71
N TYR A 212 -8.52 12.28 -16.80
CA TYR A 212 -9.96 12.26 -16.51
C TYR A 212 -10.19 12.58 -15.04
N ALA A 213 -11.24 13.38 -14.77
CA ALA A 213 -11.82 13.45 -13.44
C ALA A 213 -13.10 12.62 -13.38
N PHE A 214 -13.35 12.03 -12.24
CA PHE A 214 -14.58 11.36 -11.91
C PHE A 214 -15.13 11.83 -10.57
N SER A 215 -16.44 11.81 -10.42
CA SER A 215 -17.10 12.09 -9.15
C SER A 215 -17.92 10.88 -8.72
N LEU A 216 -17.80 10.51 -7.43
CA LEU A 216 -18.62 9.44 -6.87
C LEU A 216 -20.01 9.94 -6.45
N LYS A 217 -20.19 11.27 -6.30
CA LYS A 217 -21.49 11.89 -6.02
C LYS A 217 -22.37 11.96 -7.27
N LYS A 218 -21.74 12.18 -8.44
CA LYS A 218 -22.42 12.22 -9.74
C LYS A 218 -21.73 11.24 -10.67
N PRO A 219 -22.38 10.14 -11.09
CA PRO A 219 -21.75 9.16 -11.97
C PRO A 219 -21.30 9.81 -13.28
N GLY A 220 -20.06 9.59 -13.64
CA GLY A 220 -19.48 10.04 -14.89
C GLY A 220 -18.01 10.35 -14.77
N CYS A 221 -17.30 10.22 -15.89
CA CYS A 221 -15.93 10.68 -16.04
C CYS A 221 -15.89 11.77 -17.09
N ASN A 222 -15.23 12.86 -16.79
CA ASN A 222 -15.02 13.97 -17.71
C ASN A 222 -13.55 14.01 -18.11
N LEU A 223 -13.29 14.14 -19.41
CA LEU A 223 -11.94 14.41 -19.89
C LEU A 223 -11.55 15.81 -19.41
N LEU A 224 -10.51 15.91 -18.61
CA LEU A 224 -9.95 17.17 -18.15
C LEU A 224 -8.96 17.72 -19.16
N PHE A 225 -8.14 16.83 -19.74
CA PHE A 225 -6.97 17.24 -20.46
C PHE A 225 -6.47 16.15 -21.42
N ASP A 226 -6.11 16.54 -22.65
CA ASP A 226 -5.34 15.73 -23.61
C ASP A 226 -3.93 16.32 -23.72
N ARG A 227 -2.92 15.50 -23.47
CA ARG A 227 -1.50 15.90 -23.59
C ARG A 227 -1.17 16.50 -24.97
N LYS A 228 -1.87 16.10 -26.02
CA LYS A 228 -1.69 16.64 -27.36
C LYS A 228 -2.07 18.13 -27.48
N GLU A 229 -2.88 18.65 -26.55
CA GLU A 229 -3.25 20.06 -26.51
C GLU A 229 -2.14 20.95 -25.95
N ILE A 230 -1.10 20.37 -25.30
CA ILE A 230 0.05 21.16 -24.83
C ILE A 230 1.10 21.31 -25.92
N VAL A 231 1.41 22.56 -26.23
CA VAL A 231 2.60 22.90 -26.98
C VAL A 231 3.79 22.90 -26.01
N LEU A 232 4.59 21.85 -26.03
CA LEU A 232 5.80 21.78 -25.21
C LEU A 232 6.93 22.59 -25.85
N PRO A 233 7.77 23.26 -25.06
CA PRO A 233 9.02 23.83 -25.55
C PRO A 233 9.90 22.75 -26.18
N ASP A 234 10.68 23.13 -27.21
CA ASP A 234 11.59 22.21 -27.89
C ASP A 234 12.50 21.47 -26.91
N GLY A 235 12.62 20.17 -27.08
CA GLY A 235 13.46 19.33 -26.23
C GLY A 235 12.91 19.00 -24.86
N MET A 236 11.70 19.45 -24.50
CA MET A 236 11.07 19.15 -23.23
C MET A 236 10.08 18.01 -23.32
N SER A 237 9.97 17.24 -22.25
CA SER A 237 8.96 16.18 -22.06
C SER A 237 8.27 16.34 -20.71
N VAL A 238 7.03 15.89 -20.64
CA VAL A 238 6.29 15.89 -19.36
C VAL A 238 6.83 14.77 -18.49
N GLY A 239 7.39 15.12 -17.33
CA GLY A 239 7.87 14.18 -16.33
C GLY A 239 6.79 13.77 -15.34
N ARG A 240 6.04 14.74 -14.82
CA ARG A 240 4.96 14.51 -13.86
C ARG A 240 3.80 15.46 -14.12
N ILE A 241 2.60 14.97 -13.86
CA ILE A 241 1.36 15.75 -13.91
C ILE A 241 0.65 15.55 -12.58
N ASP A 242 0.33 16.66 -11.92
CA ASP A 242 -0.48 16.67 -10.70
C ASP A 242 -1.67 17.61 -10.91
N LEU A 243 -2.81 17.29 -10.31
CA LEU A 243 -3.95 18.18 -10.26
C LEU A 243 -3.90 19.04 -8.99
N SER A 244 -4.21 20.33 -9.12
CA SER A 244 -4.30 21.21 -7.95
C SER A 244 -5.44 20.76 -7.03
N LYS A 245 -5.36 21.09 -5.74
CA LYS A 245 -6.42 20.76 -4.76
C LYS A 245 -7.79 21.34 -5.13
N SER A 246 -7.81 22.44 -5.88
CA SER A 246 -9.06 23.07 -6.38
C SER A 246 -9.60 22.43 -7.65
N HIS A 247 -8.88 21.47 -8.24
CA HIS A 247 -9.17 20.83 -9.52
C HIS A 247 -9.29 21.79 -10.73
N ASN A 248 -8.77 23.00 -10.58
CA ASN A 248 -8.82 24.03 -11.64
C ASN A 248 -7.54 24.07 -12.46
N PHE A 249 -6.43 23.60 -11.92
CA PHE A 249 -5.12 23.70 -12.53
C PHE A 249 -4.42 22.34 -12.60
N LEU A 250 -3.79 22.04 -13.73
CA LEU A 250 -2.79 21.00 -13.85
C LEU A 250 -1.41 21.58 -13.58
N ILE A 251 -0.64 20.90 -12.74
CA ILE A 251 0.75 21.22 -12.45
C ILE A 251 1.62 20.26 -13.23
N LEU A 252 2.32 20.78 -14.24
CA LEU A 252 3.14 20.00 -15.15
C LEU A 252 4.60 20.17 -14.78
N GLU A 253 5.28 19.11 -14.42
CA GLU A 253 6.74 19.10 -14.32
C GLU A 253 7.34 18.72 -15.67
N LEU A 254 7.99 19.65 -16.35
CA LEU A 254 8.68 19.41 -17.60
C LEU A 254 10.16 19.08 -17.34
N ARG A 255 10.68 18.12 -18.07
CA ARG A 255 12.08 17.68 -17.99
C ARG A 255 12.70 17.69 -19.38
N ASP A 256 14.00 17.94 -19.44
CA ASP A 256 14.77 17.82 -20.67
C ASP A 256 14.76 16.36 -21.15
N SER A 257 14.23 16.13 -22.36
CA SER A 257 14.10 14.80 -22.95
C SER A 257 15.45 14.14 -23.25
N GLN A 258 16.49 14.94 -23.53
CA GLN A 258 17.85 14.40 -23.75
C GLN A 258 18.47 13.89 -22.45
N GLN A 259 18.21 14.54 -21.29
CA GLN A 259 18.68 14.04 -20.02
C GLN A 259 18.00 12.75 -19.62
N ILE A 260 16.71 12.59 -19.93
CA ILE A 260 15.97 11.33 -19.67
C ILE A 260 16.57 10.19 -20.49
N SER A 261 16.86 10.42 -21.78
CA SER A 261 17.46 9.41 -22.67
C SER A 261 18.86 9.00 -22.19
N ARG A 262 19.71 9.96 -21.82
CA ARG A 262 21.06 9.67 -21.30
C ARG A 262 21.01 8.85 -20.00
N ARG A 263 20.12 9.16 -19.08
CA ARG A 263 19.95 8.37 -17.85
C ARG A 263 19.51 6.94 -18.11
N ARG A 264 18.61 6.76 -19.06
CA ARG A 264 18.18 5.41 -19.46
C ARG A 264 19.33 4.59 -20.00
N GLU A 265 20.14 5.19 -20.89
CA GLU A 265 21.35 4.57 -21.44
C GLU A 265 22.40 4.27 -20.36
N GLU A 266 22.59 5.16 -19.39
CA GLU A 266 23.50 4.95 -18.26
C GLU A 266 23.01 3.86 -17.31
N SER A 267 21.69 3.77 -17.06
CA SER A 267 21.12 2.73 -16.20
C SER A 267 21.16 1.33 -16.85
N GLU A 268 21.14 1.25 -18.19
CA GLU A 268 21.26 0.01 -18.95
C GLU A 268 22.71 -0.47 -19.08
N LYS A 269 23.69 0.41 -18.88
CA LYS A 269 25.11 0.01 -18.80
C LYS A 269 25.33 -0.70 -17.47
N LYS A 270 25.71 -1.98 -17.53
CA LYS A 270 26.14 -2.73 -16.33
C LYS A 270 27.24 -1.91 -15.65
N PRO A 271 27.17 -1.74 -14.32
CA PRO A 271 28.21 -1.04 -13.61
C PRO A 271 29.55 -1.72 -13.90
N ASP A 272 30.48 -0.98 -14.48
CA ASP A 272 31.84 -1.44 -14.64
C ASP A 272 32.34 -1.78 -13.23
N LYS A 273 32.94 -2.97 -13.08
CA LYS A 273 33.50 -3.42 -11.79
C LYS A 273 34.79 -2.69 -11.42
N SER A 274 35.09 -1.58 -12.10
CA SER A 274 36.21 -0.71 -11.74
C SER A 274 35.96 -0.06 -10.40
N PHE A 275 36.91 -0.19 -9.48
CA PHE A 275 36.91 0.56 -8.24
C PHE A 275 37.05 2.05 -8.56
N GLU A 276 36.03 2.85 -8.31
CA GLU A 276 36.15 4.29 -8.30
C GLU A 276 36.82 4.74 -6.99
N LEU A 277 38.04 5.25 -7.10
CA LEU A 277 38.71 5.90 -5.98
C LEU A 277 38.16 7.33 -5.85
N GLU A 278 37.42 7.60 -4.79
CA GLU A 278 36.99 8.96 -4.46
C GLU A 278 38.06 9.61 -3.56
N LEU A 279 38.75 10.65 -4.08
CA LEU A 279 39.63 11.49 -3.28
C LEU A 279 38.80 12.65 -2.73
N TRP A 280 38.61 12.66 -1.41
CA TRP A 280 37.96 13.74 -0.71
C TRP A 280 39.00 14.62 -0.03
N THR A 281 38.93 15.91 -0.29
CA THR A 281 39.79 16.89 0.35
C THR A 281 39.02 17.55 1.50
N TRP A 282 39.72 17.80 2.62
CA TRP A 282 39.11 18.39 3.82
C TRP A 282 38.51 19.79 3.62
N ASN A 283 38.83 20.45 2.47
CA ASN A 283 38.28 21.76 2.07
C ASN A 283 36.91 21.66 1.40
N GLU A 284 36.42 20.48 1.08
CA GLU A 284 35.10 20.31 0.46
C GLU A 284 34.01 20.40 1.51
N MET A 285 32.99 21.24 1.24
CA MET A 285 31.86 21.43 2.16
C MET A 285 30.96 20.18 2.26
N GLU A 286 30.96 19.34 1.24
CA GLU A 286 30.14 18.15 1.17
C GLU A 286 30.96 16.94 0.73
N VAL A 287 30.68 15.77 1.30
CA VAL A 287 31.32 14.52 0.86
C VAL A 287 30.93 14.17 -0.58
N PRO A 288 31.83 13.56 -1.38
CA PRO A 288 31.59 13.26 -2.81
C PRO A 288 30.29 12.51 -3.09
N THR A 289 29.89 11.59 -2.20
CA THR A 289 28.61 10.88 -2.30
C THR A 289 27.40 11.79 -2.19
N LEU A 290 27.45 12.83 -1.36
CA LEU A 290 26.40 13.84 -1.24
C LEU A 290 26.38 14.77 -2.43
N GLN A 291 27.57 15.14 -2.95
CA GLN A 291 27.70 15.93 -4.17
C GLN A 291 27.15 15.20 -5.38
N ARG A 292 27.40 13.89 -5.51
CA ARG A 292 26.78 13.05 -6.54
C ARG A 292 25.27 13.02 -6.39
N GLY A 293 24.76 12.78 -5.18
CA GLY A 293 23.33 12.82 -4.89
C GLY A 293 22.71 14.19 -5.21
N GLY A 294 23.43 15.28 -4.92
CA GLY A 294 23.04 16.65 -5.26
C GLY A 294 23.02 16.91 -6.77
N ARG A 295 24.01 16.39 -7.54
CA ARG A 295 24.02 16.51 -9.01
C ARG A 295 22.84 15.80 -9.65
N TYR A 296 22.42 14.65 -9.12
CA TYR A 296 21.19 13.99 -9.58
C TYR A 296 19.90 14.77 -9.26
N ARG A 297 19.95 15.69 -8.26
CA ARG A 297 18.84 16.59 -7.91
C ARG A 297 18.79 17.87 -8.73
N GLN A 298 19.86 18.19 -9.46
CA GLN A 298 19.95 19.41 -10.29
C GLN A 298 19.34 19.24 -11.69
N ASP A 299 18.42 18.28 -11.88
CA ASP A 299 17.62 18.27 -13.09
C ASP A 299 16.86 19.58 -13.16
N LYS A 300 17.11 20.33 -14.20
CA LYS A 300 16.31 21.52 -14.51
C LYS A 300 14.91 21.06 -14.87
N SER A 301 14.06 20.91 -13.86
CA SER A 301 12.62 20.77 -14.07
C SER A 301 12.00 22.16 -14.09
N VAL A 302 11.11 22.38 -15.02
CA VAL A 302 10.33 23.60 -15.11
C VAL A 302 8.90 23.25 -14.77
N THR A 303 8.31 23.94 -13.81
CA THR A 303 6.93 23.74 -13.44
C THR A 303 6.03 24.67 -14.26
N TYR A 304 5.10 24.10 -14.99
CA TYR A 304 4.05 24.82 -15.69
C TYR A 304 2.72 24.61 -14.96
N ILE A 305 1.94 25.67 -14.90
CA ILE A 305 0.57 25.63 -14.39
C ILE A 305 -0.36 25.84 -15.58
N TYR A 306 -1.19 24.85 -15.87
CA TYR A 306 -2.17 24.89 -16.93
C TYR A 306 -3.56 25.07 -16.32
N ASP A 307 -4.26 26.12 -16.70
CA ASP A 307 -5.65 26.35 -16.30
C ASP A 307 -6.59 25.53 -17.17
N ILE A 308 -7.32 24.61 -16.55
CA ILE A 308 -8.20 23.66 -17.24
C ILE A 308 -9.40 24.38 -17.86
N PHE A 309 -9.80 25.53 -17.34
CA PHE A 309 -11.00 26.23 -17.77
C PHE A 309 -10.73 27.38 -18.75
N SER A 310 -9.56 27.96 -18.72
CA SER A 310 -9.22 29.11 -19.58
C SER A 310 -8.63 28.72 -20.93
N LYS A 311 -8.33 27.39 -21.17
CA LYS A 311 -7.74 26.80 -22.38
C LYS A 311 -6.86 27.73 -23.22
#